data_7003e7434f1fe771323dbe43be6e837c
#
_entry.id   7003e7434f1fe771323dbe43be6e837c
#
_cell.length_a   1.000
_cell.length_b   1.000
_cell.length_c   1.000
_cell.angle_alpha   90.00
_cell.angle_beta   90.00
_cell.angle_gamma   90.00
#
_symmetry.space_group_name_H-M   'P 1'
#
loop_
_entity.id
_entity.type
_entity.pdbx_description
1 polymer ?
#
loop_
_entity_poly.entity_id
_entity_poly.type
_entity_poly.pdbx_seq_one_letter_code
_entity_poly.pdbx_strand_id
1 'polypeptide(L)'
;VETKTYETGGGVVLNARGEVLLLERHVPREEGLRHEIRFPKGHIDPGETPEQAAVREVAEESGYEDLEVVAPLGHNDIEYDHDGFHVYRREHYFLMRLRKDQRSAPQFSSDEEALFQVRWAKDLAEAERLLTYEGEKLFARRASQAL
;
A
#
# COMPACT_ATOMS: atom_id res chain seq x y z
N VAL A 1 -21.53 3.61 -20.13
CA VAL A 1 -20.45 2.97 -19.35
C VAL A 1 -20.84 3.01 -17.87
N GLU A 2 -20.83 1.84 -17.24
CA GLU A 2 -21.10 1.77 -15.82
C GLU A 2 -19.91 2.29 -15.01
N THR A 3 -20.23 2.90 -13.88
CA THR A 3 -19.25 3.47 -12.96
C THR A 3 -19.12 2.59 -11.73
N LYS A 4 -17.89 2.33 -11.31
CA LYS A 4 -17.56 1.69 -10.02
C LYS A 4 -16.77 2.66 -9.16
N THR A 5 -17.09 2.69 -7.87
CA THR A 5 -16.39 3.52 -6.89
C THR A 5 -15.80 2.63 -5.80
N TYR A 6 -14.50 2.80 -5.53
CA TYR A 6 -13.80 2.06 -4.50
C TYR A 6 -13.09 3.00 -3.54
N GLU A 7 -12.91 2.53 -2.31
CA GLU A 7 -12.00 3.16 -1.36
C GLU A 7 -11.01 2.12 -0.85
N THR A 8 -9.76 2.53 -0.71
CA THR A 8 -8.69 1.67 -0.19
C THR A 8 -7.98 2.33 0.98
N GLY A 9 -7.43 1.51 1.85
CA GLY A 9 -6.57 1.96 2.94
C GLY A 9 -5.20 1.32 2.81
N GLY A 10 -4.15 2.09 3.02
CA GLY A 10 -2.78 1.62 2.94
C GLY A 10 -1.86 2.28 3.94
N GLY A 11 -0.66 1.75 4.07
CA GLY A 11 0.30 2.21 5.06
C GLY A 11 1.67 2.53 4.49
N VAL A 12 2.22 3.63 4.96
CA VAL A 12 3.64 3.96 4.81
C VAL A 12 4.28 3.62 6.15
N VAL A 13 4.98 2.49 6.21
CA VAL A 13 5.45 1.90 7.47
C VAL A 13 6.95 2.04 7.58
N LEU A 14 7.41 2.66 8.67
CA LEU A 14 8.83 2.81 9.00
C LEU A 14 9.18 1.92 10.19
N ASN A 15 10.33 1.24 10.10
CA ASN A 15 10.89 0.49 11.22
C ASN A 15 11.80 1.38 12.08
N ALA A 16 12.42 0.80 13.12
CA ALA A 16 13.27 1.55 14.04
C ALA A 16 14.51 2.17 13.36
N ARG A 17 14.92 1.63 12.21
CA ARG A 17 16.05 2.16 11.44
C ARG A 17 15.65 3.21 10.39
N GLY A 18 14.35 3.53 10.31
CA GLY A 18 13.84 4.45 9.29
C GLY A 18 13.70 3.82 7.91
N GLU A 19 13.82 2.51 7.81
CA GLU A 19 13.57 1.79 6.57
C GLU A 19 12.07 1.73 6.31
N VAL A 20 11.70 1.69 5.03
CA VAL A 20 10.30 1.79 4.58
C VAL A 20 9.84 0.47 3.97
N LEU A 21 8.70 -0.02 4.46
CA LEU A 21 8.13 -1.29 4.01
C LEU A 21 7.49 -1.15 2.63
N LEU A 22 8.00 -1.92 1.68
CA LEU A 22 7.45 -2.03 0.33
C LEU A 22 7.14 -3.49 0.01
N LEU A 23 6.26 -3.67 -0.97
CA LEU A 23 5.95 -4.99 -1.54
C LEU A 23 6.38 -4.99 -3.01
N GLU A 24 7.06 -6.05 -3.42
CA GLU A 24 7.61 -6.18 -4.76
C GLU A 24 7.15 -7.48 -5.39
N ARG A 25 6.76 -7.41 -6.67
CA ARG A 25 6.42 -8.61 -7.45
C ARG A 25 6.70 -8.41 -8.93
N HIS A 26 6.78 -9.55 -9.65
CA HIS A 26 6.68 -9.59 -11.10
C HIS A 26 5.36 -10.29 -11.42
N VAL A 27 4.44 -9.60 -12.08
CA VAL A 27 3.08 -10.09 -12.31
C VAL A 27 2.79 -10.15 -13.80
N PRO A 28 2.16 -11.26 -14.30
CA PRO A 28 1.82 -11.38 -15.72
C PRO A 28 0.78 -10.33 -16.12
N ARG A 29 1.03 -9.68 -17.26
CA ARG A 29 0.11 -8.74 -17.91
C ARG A 29 0.16 -9.01 -19.42
N GLU A 30 -0.74 -8.38 -20.18
CA GLU A 30 -0.79 -8.55 -21.64
C GLU A 30 0.55 -8.25 -22.30
N GLU A 31 1.24 -7.22 -21.82
CA GLU A 31 2.53 -6.78 -22.35
C GLU A 31 3.73 -7.59 -21.83
N GLY A 32 3.50 -8.63 -21.03
CA GLY A 32 4.54 -9.46 -20.42
C GLY A 32 4.57 -9.32 -18.92
N LEU A 33 5.68 -9.70 -18.27
CA LEU A 33 5.83 -9.57 -16.84
C LEU A 33 6.03 -8.10 -16.45
N ARG A 34 5.18 -7.61 -15.54
CA ARG A 34 5.30 -6.26 -15.00
C ARG A 34 5.98 -6.33 -13.64
N HIS A 35 7.04 -5.57 -13.48
CA HIS A 35 7.69 -5.37 -12.19
C HIS A 35 6.94 -4.28 -11.44
N GLU A 36 6.39 -4.60 -10.28
CA GLU A 36 5.66 -3.65 -9.44
C GLU A 36 6.29 -3.57 -8.06
N ILE A 37 6.46 -2.33 -7.58
CA ILE A 37 6.83 -2.04 -6.20
C ILE A 37 5.77 -1.08 -5.65
N ARG A 38 5.14 -1.45 -4.55
CA ARG A 38 4.00 -0.73 -3.97
C ARG A 38 4.07 -0.69 -2.46
N PHE A 39 3.33 0.26 -1.87
CA PHE A 39 2.96 0.17 -0.46
C PHE A 39 1.90 -0.91 -0.26
N PRO A 40 1.86 -1.56 0.91
CA PRO A 40 0.74 -2.45 1.26
C PRO A 40 -0.55 -1.65 1.37
N LYS A 41 -1.60 -2.15 0.74
CA LYS A 41 -2.93 -1.52 0.72
C LYS A 41 -3.98 -2.50 0.26
N GLY A 42 -5.24 -2.20 0.53
CA GLY A 42 -6.36 -2.96 0.01
C GLY A 42 -7.69 -2.30 0.26
N HIS A 43 -8.75 -2.97 -0.16
CA HIS A 43 -10.12 -2.45 -0.07
C HIS A 43 -10.56 -2.27 1.38
N ILE A 44 -11.33 -1.20 1.61
CA ILE A 44 -11.99 -0.97 2.90
C ILE A 44 -13.21 -1.88 2.96
N ASP A 45 -13.31 -2.71 4.00
CA ASP A 45 -14.46 -3.59 4.19
C ASP A 45 -15.63 -2.82 4.79
N PRO A 46 -16.88 -3.30 4.59
CA PRO A 46 -18.04 -2.67 5.21
C PRO A 46 -17.87 -2.52 6.72
N GLY A 47 -18.11 -1.32 7.23
CA GLY A 47 -18.01 -1.02 8.65
C GLY A 47 -16.61 -0.66 9.13
N GLU A 48 -15.57 -0.79 8.29
CA GLU A 48 -14.23 -0.35 8.65
C GLU A 48 -14.04 1.14 8.38
N THR A 49 -13.25 1.79 9.22
CA THR A 49 -12.69 3.10 8.89
C THR A 49 -11.51 2.92 7.93
N PRO A 50 -11.11 3.95 7.18
CA PRO A 50 -9.90 3.86 6.36
C PRO A 50 -8.64 3.46 7.16
N GLU A 51 -8.50 3.96 8.38
CA GLU A 51 -7.37 3.62 9.25
C GLU A 51 -7.38 2.15 9.64
N GLN A 52 -8.55 1.60 10.02
CA GLN A 52 -8.68 0.18 10.35
C GLN A 52 -8.33 -0.70 9.17
N ALA A 53 -8.82 -0.35 7.98
CA ALA A 53 -8.51 -1.09 6.76
C ALA A 53 -7.01 -1.05 6.45
N ALA A 54 -6.38 0.11 6.63
CA ALA A 54 -4.95 0.27 6.38
C ALA A 54 -4.11 -0.64 7.29
N VAL A 55 -4.41 -0.66 8.58
CA VAL A 55 -3.71 -1.53 9.54
C VAL A 55 -3.90 -3.01 9.19
N ARG A 56 -5.14 -3.41 8.90
CA ARG A 56 -5.45 -4.79 8.51
C ARG A 56 -4.72 -5.20 7.24
N GLU A 57 -4.76 -4.38 6.20
CA GLU A 57 -4.14 -4.69 4.92
C GLU A 57 -2.62 -4.77 5.02
N VAL A 58 -1.98 -3.87 5.78
CA VAL A 58 -0.54 -3.96 6.01
C VAL A 58 -0.21 -5.30 6.66
N ALA A 59 -0.95 -5.68 7.70
CA ALA A 59 -0.71 -6.94 8.41
C ALA A 59 -0.92 -8.16 7.50
N GLU A 60 -2.00 -8.17 6.73
CA GLU A 60 -2.32 -9.29 5.84
C GLU A 60 -1.29 -9.45 4.72
N GLU A 61 -0.90 -8.36 4.08
CA GLU A 61 -0.02 -8.42 2.91
C GLU A 61 1.45 -8.59 3.27
N SER A 62 1.90 -8.05 4.41
CA SER A 62 3.31 -8.09 4.79
C SER A 62 3.61 -9.08 5.92
N GLY A 63 2.63 -9.41 6.74
CA GLY A 63 2.81 -10.21 7.95
C GLY A 63 3.26 -9.41 9.17
N TYR A 64 3.51 -8.10 9.03
CA TYR A 64 3.86 -7.24 10.16
C TYR A 64 2.60 -6.69 10.82
N GLU A 65 2.37 -7.06 12.07
CA GLU A 65 1.12 -6.78 12.78
C GLU A 65 1.24 -5.72 13.87
N ASP A 66 2.41 -5.57 14.45
CA ASP A 66 2.59 -4.65 15.58
C ASP A 66 2.88 -3.24 15.07
N LEU A 67 1.82 -2.55 14.70
CA LEU A 67 1.85 -1.27 14.03
C LEU A 67 1.26 -0.17 14.91
N GLU A 68 1.92 0.98 14.92
CA GLU A 68 1.38 2.20 15.53
C GLU A 68 1.06 3.18 14.41
N VAL A 69 -0.20 3.64 14.33
CA VAL A 69 -0.56 4.70 13.40
C VAL A 69 -0.10 6.04 13.98
N VAL A 70 0.77 6.73 13.24
CA VAL A 70 1.37 7.99 13.69
C VAL A 70 0.55 9.19 13.21
N ALA A 71 0.14 9.18 11.93
CA ALA A 71 -0.59 10.31 11.35
C ALA A 71 -1.29 9.89 10.06
N PRO A 72 -2.45 10.51 9.75
CA PRO A 72 -3.04 10.36 8.43
C PRO A 72 -2.22 11.12 7.40
N LEU A 73 -2.11 10.56 6.19
CA LEU A 73 -1.44 11.21 5.06
C LEU A 73 -2.43 11.74 4.03
N GLY A 74 -3.74 11.68 4.37
CA GLY A 74 -4.79 12.12 3.48
C GLY A 74 -5.13 11.09 2.42
N HIS A 75 -5.74 11.55 1.35
CA HIS A 75 -6.16 10.66 0.27
C HIS A 75 -5.75 11.21 -1.09
N ASN A 76 -5.83 10.35 -2.09
CA ASN A 76 -5.66 10.69 -3.49
C ASN A 76 -6.75 10.01 -4.29
N ASP A 77 -7.37 10.73 -5.21
CA ASP A 77 -8.45 10.21 -6.05
C ASP A 77 -7.88 9.92 -7.44
N ILE A 78 -8.13 8.71 -7.94
CA ILE A 78 -7.72 8.31 -9.27
C ILE A 78 -8.90 7.78 -10.05
N GLU A 79 -8.85 7.95 -11.37
CA GLU A 79 -9.87 7.47 -12.31
C GLU A 79 -9.19 6.68 -13.41
N TYR A 80 -9.84 5.61 -13.84
CA TYR A 80 -9.36 4.83 -14.98
C TYR A 80 -10.49 3.95 -15.52
N ASP A 81 -10.32 3.46 -16.73
CA ASP A 81 -11.25 2.52 -17.34
C ASP A 81 -10.69 1.11 -17.20
N HIS A 82 -11.53 0.17 -16.79
CA HIS A 82 -11.14 -1.23 -16.61
C HIS A 82 -12.37 -2.14 -16.80
N ASP A 83 -12.23 -3.15 -17.63
CA ASP A 83 -13.26 -4.18 -17.90
C ASP A 83 -14.64 -3.59 -18.23
N GLY A 84 -14.68 -2.53 -19.04
CA GLY A 84 -15.94 -1.89 -19.44
C GLY A 84 -16.55 -0.97 -18.39
N PHE A 85 -15.86 -0.73 -17.29
CA PHE A 85 -16.28 0.19 -16.23
C PHE A 85 -15.41 1.43 -16.21
N HIS A 86 -16.01 2.56 -15.86
CA HIS A 86 -15.27 3.74 -15.45
C HIS A 86 -15.10 3.67 -13.93
N VAL A 87 -13.85 3.63 -13.47
CA VAL A 87 -13.52 3.41 -12.05
C VAL A 87 -13.04 4.69 -11.40
N TYR A 88 -13.67 5.03 -10.26
CA TYR A 88 -13.19 6.06 -9.35
C TYR A 88 -12.66 5.36 -8.12
N ARG A 89 -11.40 5.63 -7.74
CA ARG A 89 -10.81 5.05 -6.55
C ARG A 89 -10.23 6.14 -5.66
N ARG A 90 -10.65 6.14 -4.38
CA ARG A 90 -10.06 7.01 -3.37
C ARG A 90 -9.13 6.18 -2.51
N GLU A 91 -7.86 6.53 -2.52
CA GLU A 91 -6.83 5.85 -1.74
C GLU A 91 -6.49 6.67 -0.50
N HIS A 92 -6.63 6.07 0.68
CA HIS A 92 -6.24 6.67 1.95
C HIS A 92 -4.96 6.03 2.44
N TYR A 93 -4.01 6.84 2.91
CA TYR A 93 -2.76 6.32 3.47
C TYR A 93 -2.49 6.89 4.84
N PHE A 94 -1.78 6.10 5.65
CA PHE A 94 -1.42 6.46 7.01
C PHE A 94 0.06 6.20 7.23
N LEU A 95 0.73 7.13 7.91
CA LEU A 95 2.10 6.94 8.36
C LEU A 95 2.04 6.03 9.59
N MET A 96 2.80 4.96 9.56
CA MET A 96 2.83 3.96 10.64
C MET A 96 4.26 3.69 11.08
N ARG A 97 4.40 3.31 12.35
CA ARG A 97 5.66 2.84 12.89
C ARG A 97 5.55 1.38 13.25
N LEU A 98 6.52 0.58 12.82
CA LEU A 98 6.62 -0.82 13.23
C LEU A 98 7.24 -0.88 14.62
N ARG A 99 6.46 -1.35 15.61
CA ARG A 99 6.93 -1.42 17.00
C ARG A 99 7.79 -2.65 17.26
N LYS A 100 7.45 -3.78 16.63
CA LYS A 100 8.22 -5.02 16.73
C LYS A 100 8.50 -5.55 15.34
N ASP A 101 9.75 -5.88 15.08
CA ASP A 101 10.20 -6.46 13.83
C ASP A 101 9.93 -7.96 13.81
N GLN A 102 8.69 -8.34 14.10
CA GLN A 102 8.24 -9.71 14.17
C GLN A 102 7.18 -9.93 13.09
N ARG A 103 7.39 -10.96 12.29
CA ARG A 103 6.58 -11.18 11.10
C ARG A 103 5.82 -12.49 11.18
N SER A 104 4.51 -12.43 10.94
CA SER A 104 3.66 -13.61 10.73
C SER A 104 3.58 -13.96 9.25
N ALA A 105 3.05 -15.14 8.93
CA ALA A 105 2.81 -15.50 7.54
C ALA A 105 1.77 -14.56 6.93
N PRO A 106 2.04 -13.98 5.74
CA PRO A 106 1.05 -13.15 5.05
C PRO A 106 -0.21 -13.94 4.69
N GLN A 107 -1.33 -13.23 4.59
CA GLN A 107 -2.62 -13.80 4.18
C GLN A 107 -3.03 -13.14 2.88
N PHE A 108 -2.92 -13.88 1.78
CA PHE A 108 -3.19 -13.35 0.46
C PHE A 108 -4.63 -13.64 0.03
N SER A 109 -5.25 -12.68 -0.68
CA SER A 109 -6.61 -12.81 -1.20
C SER A 109 -6.65 -13.35 -2.63
N SER A 110 -5.50 -13.45 -3.30
CA SER A 110 -5.40 -13.95 -4.68
C SER A 110 -4.01 -14.51 -4.96
N ASP A 111 -3.91 -15.28 -6.05
CA ASP A 111 -2.61 -15.81 -6.52
C ASP A 111 -1.65 -14.70 -6.93
N GLU A 112 -2.17 -13.63 -7.51
CA GLU A 112 -1.34 -12.48 -7.90
C GLU A 112 -0.82 -11.72 -6.67
N GLU A 113 -1.61 -11.63 -5.63
CA GLU A 113 -1.19 -11.02 -4.37
C GLU A 113 -0.10 -11.86 -3.70
N ALA A 114 -0.19 -13.18 -3.82
CA ALA A 114 0.80 -14.10 -3.27
C ALA A 114 2.19 -13.96 -3.91
N LEU A 115 2.30 -13.27 -5.05
CA LEU A 115 3.58 -12.99 -5.69
C LEU A 115 4.38 -11.89 -5.00
N PHE A 116 3.73 -11.10 -4.14
CA PHE A 116 4.43 -10.03 -3.42
C PHE A 116 5.43 -10.57 -2.42
N GLN A 117 6.60 -9.95 -2.41
CA GLN A 117 7.63 -10.16 -1.41
C GLN A 117 7.94 -8.84 -0.72
N VAL A 118 8.26 -8.91 0.57
CA VAL A 118 8.66 -7.74 1.34
C VAL A 118 10.00 -7.23 0.84
N ARG A 119 10.08 -5.93 0.63
CA ARG A 119 11.31 -5.23 0.28
C ARG A 119 11.41 -3.97 1.13
N TRP A 120 12.53 -3.76 1.81
CA TRP A 120 12.76 -2.57 2.59
C TRP A 120 13.55 -1.56 1.78
N ALA A 121 13.01 -0.35 1.64
CA ALA A 121 13.78 0.79 1.15
C ALA A 121 14.58 1.35 2.33
N LYS A 122 15.76 1.89 2.07
CA LYS A 122 16.60 2.39 3.17
C LYS A 122 16.04 3.65 3.82
N ASP A 123 15.23 4.43 3.10
CA ASP A 123 14.58 5.64 3.57
C ASP A 123 13.42 6.03 2.64
N LEU A 124 12.69 7.10 2.98
CA LEU A 124 11.55 7.57 2.18
C LEU A 124 11.96 8.07 0.80
N ALA A 125 13.16 8.65 0.66
CA ALA A 125 13.64 9.11 -0.64
C ALA A 125 13.87 7.93 -1.59
N GLU A 126 14.44 6.84 -1.11
CA GLU A 126 14.59 5.62 -1.90
C GLU A 126 13.24 4.99 -2.21
N ALA A 127 12.32 4.95 -1.23
CA ALA A 127 10.97 4.43 -1.46
C ALA A 127 10.28 5.17 -2.60
N GLU A 128 10.37 6.50 -2.61
CA GLU A 128 9.78 7.31 -3.68
C GLU A 128 10.36 6.94 -5.05
N ARG A 129 11.67 6.73 -5.13
CA ARG A 129 12.31 6.34 -6.40
C ARG A 129 11.89 4.94 -6.87
N LEU A 130 11.72 4.02 -5.93
CA LEU A 130 11.42 2.61 -6.24
C LEU A 130 9.96 2.37 -6.60
N LEU A 131 9.03 3.13 -6.03
CA LEU A 131 7.60 2.93 -6.23
C LEU A 131 7.22 3.03 -7.71
N THR A 132 6.38 2.11 -8.15
CA THR A 132 5.96 2.05 -9.55
C THR A 132 5.00 3.17 -9.93
N TYR A 133 4.09 3.53 -9.03
CA TYR A 133 2.96 4.42 -9.35
C TYR A 133 3.12 5.81 -8.75
N GLU A 134 2.84 6.83 -9.56
CA GLU A 134 2.97 8.23 -9.15
C GLU A 134 2.09 8.59 -7.95
N GLY A 135 0.88 8.02 -7.89
CA GLY A 135 -0.02 8.24 -6.75
C GLY A 135 0.58 7.81 -5.42
N GLU A 136 1.37 6.73 -5.42
CA GLU A 136 2.02 6.25 -4.21
C GLU A 136 3.26 7.08 -3.87
N LYS A 137 3.98 7.57 -4.87
CA LYS A 137 5.11 8.48 -4.65
C LYS A 137 4.68 9.75 -3.91
N LEU A 138 3.46 10.21 -4.18
CA LEU A 138 2.86 11.34 -3.47
C LEU A 138 2.82 11.08 -1.95
N PHE A 139 2.46 9.86 -1.55
CA PHE A 139 2.37 9.52 -0.14
C PHE A 139 3.74 9.34 0.52
N ALA A 140 4.75 8.90 -0.22
CA ALA A 140 6.13 8.90 0.27
C ALA A 140 6.57 10.34 0.59
N ARG A 141 6.26 11.30 -0.28
CA ARG A 141 6.56 12.72 -0.04
C ARG A 141 5.81 13.28 1.16
N ARG A 142 4.51 12.97 1.27
CA ARG A 142 3.70 13.42 2.41
C ARG A 142 4.23 12.85 3.73
N ALA A 143 4.67 11.60 3.73
CA ALA A 143 5.28 10.98 4.91
C ALA A 143 6.57 11.71 5.32
N SER A 144 7.41 12.09 4.36
CA SER A 144 8.61 12.89 4.64
C SER A 144 8.28 14.21 5.32
N GLN A 145 7.19 14.85 4.91
CA GLN A 145 6.75 16.13 5.47
C GLN A 145 6.13 15.97 6.85
N ALA A 146 5.61 14.80 7.19
CA ALA A 146 4.94 14.50 8.46
C ALA A 146 5.90 14.06 9.58
N LEU A 147 7.15 13.80 9.24
CA LEU A 147 8.17 13.39 10.21
C LEU A 147 8.80 14.56 10.95
#